data_464c2f60a5ff5214d521c47e3c9f06ca
#
_entry.id   464c2f60a5ff5214d521c47e3c9f06ca
#
_cell.length_a   1.000
_cell.length_b   1.000
_cell.length_c   1.000
_cell.angle_alpha   90.00
_cell.angle_beta   90.00
_cell.angle_gamma   90.00
#
_symmetry.space_group_name_H-M   'P 1'
#
loop_
_entity.id
_entity.type
_entity.pdbx_description
1 polymer ?
#
loop_
_entity_poly.entity_id
_entity_poly.type
_entity_poly.pdbx_seq_one_letter_code
_entity_poly.pdbx_strand_id
1 'polypeptide(L)'
;MKNLISHNLKVKKRNKISDLSTIFDSFNSHAQKLEASYKQLQDRIREIDREMAQTNECLNKKVQELNNLTRYLNSILESMYCGVVAIDIQGRIEAFNRSAEKILHIKARDVIGKNVRVALTQINGFHNLLVESLAARKNVINLKRLIELEDGDSRYIESSISILHDKDGSTTGLVEIFQDLSEIRELK
;
A
#
# COMPACT_ATOMS: atom_id res chain seq x y z
N MET A 1 6.56 92.46 20.04
CA MET A 1 5.86 91.51 19.17
C MET A 1 6.77 90.61 18.34
N LYS A 2 7.87 91.12 17.76
CA LYS A 2 8.75 90.22 16.89
C LYS A 2 9.43 89.06 17.63
N ASN A 3 9.75 89.17 18.93
CA ASN A 3 10.40 88.06 19.68
C ASN A 3 9.50 86.89 20.04
N LEU A 4 8.19 87.10 20.24
CA LEU A 4 7.23 86.02 20.52
C LEU A 4 6.95 85.16 19.27
N ILE A 5 6.90 85.78 18.08
CA ILE A 5 6.66 85.06 16.82
C ILE A 5 7.87 84.20 16.45
N SER A 6 9.08 84.66 16.66
CA SER A 6 10.33 83.94 16.43
C SER A 6 10.49 82.74 17.40
N HIS A 7 10.06 82.91 18.65
CA HIS A 7 10.09 81.82 19.64
C HIS A 7 9.07 80.73 19.33
N ASN A 8 7.85 81.04 18.93
CA ASN A 8 6.82 80.10 18.53
C ASN A 8 7.18 79.30 17.24
N LEU A 9 7.85 79.99 16.31
CA LEU A 9 8.36 79.28 15.09
C LEU A 9 9.48 78.29 15.39
N LYS A 10 10.40 78.62 16.32
CA LYS A 10 11.46 77.72 16.77
C LYS A 10 10.90 76.48 17.51
N VAL A 11 9.91 76.66 18.38
CA VAL A 11 9.25 75.62 19.13
C VAL A 11 8.48 74.70 18.17
N LYS A 12 7.74 75.23 17.20
CA LYS A 12 6.99 74.46 16.19
C LYS A 12 7.90 73.71 15.25
N LYS A 13 9.09 74.21 14.91
CA LYS A 13 10.12 73.55 14.10
C LYS A 13 10.81 72.43 14.88
N ARG A 14 11.04 72.63 16.18
CA ARG A 14 11.65 71.61 17.07
C ARG A 14 10.71 70.46 17.33
N ASN A 15 9.40 70.68 17.50
CA ASN A 15 8.40 69.64 17.64
C ASN A 15 8.26 68.80 16.32
N LYS A 16 8.25 69.48 15.17
CA LYS A 16 8.23 68.75 13.89
C LYS A 16 9.46 67.90 13.67
N ILE A 17 10.64 68.30 14.09
CA ILE A 17 11.87 67.50 13.99
C ILE A 17 11.82 66.29 14.95
N SER A 18 11.30 66.53 16.18
CA SER A 18 11.10 65.41 17.15
C SER A 18 10.09 64.36 16.66
N ASP A 19 8.98 64.79 16.06
CA ASP A 19 7.96 63.91 15.49
C ASP A 19 8.51 63.12 14.30
N LEU A 20 9.33 63.73 13.44
CA LEU A 20 10.01 63.05 12.33
C LEU A 20 11.02 62.00 12.83
N SER A 21 11.79 62.34 13.89
CA SER A 21 12.73 61.39 14.49
C SER A 21 11.98 60.15 15.04
N THR A 22 10.87 60.36 15.74
CA THR A 22 10.06 59.25 16.31
C THR A 22 9.47 58.37 15.22
N ILE A 23 8.99 58.94 14.10
CA ILE A 23 8.49 58.21 12.95
C ILE A 23 9.63 57.39 12.29
N PHE A 24 10.81 58.00 12.16
CA PHE A 24 11.97 57.33 11.57
C PHE A 24 12.46 56.16 12.44
N ASP A 25 12.51 56.33 13.76
CA ASP A 25 12.86 55.28 14.70
C ASP A 25 11.86 54.12 14.68
N SER A 26 10.56 54.47 14.62
CA SER A 26 9.49 53.47 14.44
C SER A 26 9.62 52.71 13.14
N PHE A 27 9.89 53.41 12.04
CA PHE A 27 10.09 52.78 10.72
C PHE A 27 11.28 51.84 10.75
N ASN A 28 12.44 52.27 11.29
CA ASN A 28 13.62 51.42 11.42
C ASN A 28 13.36 50.17 12.27
N SER A 29 12.62 50.33 13.38
CA SER A 29 12.22 49.21 14.24
C SER A 29 11.35 48.21 13.49
N HIS A 30 10.37 48.69 12.69
CA HIS A 30 9.52 47.79 11.88
C HIS A 30 10.30 47.12 10.75
N ALA A 31 11.22 47.86 10.09
CA ALA A 31 12.09 47.26 9.06
C ALA A 31 12.98 46.15 9.62
N GLN A 32 13.60 46.38 10.79
CA GLN A 32 14.40 45.33 11.45
C GLN A 32 13.57 44.11 11.86
N LYS A 33 12.35 44.31 12.36
CA LYS A 33 11.44 43.19 12.69
C LYS A 33 11.04 42.40 11.44
N LEU A 34 10.77 43.10 10.34
CA LEU A 34 10.44 42.46 9.07
C LEU A 34 11.61 41.63 8.55
N GLU A 35 12.83 42.19 8.57
CA GLU A 35 14.04 41.50 8.16
C GLU A 35 14.30 40.25 9.01
N ALA A 36 14.15 40.36 10.34
CA ALA A 36 14.29 39.23 11.24
C ALA A 36 13.25 38.13 10.96
N SER A 37 11.99 38.52 10.73
CA SER A 37 10.91 37.57 10.38
C SER A 37 11.15 36.91 9.04
N TYR A 38 11.65 37.63 8.05
CA TYR A 38 11.98 37.10 6.73
C TYR A 38 13.11 36.07 6.82
N LYS A 39 14.16 36.38 7.60
CA LYS A 39 15.26 35.42 7.84
C LYS A 39 14.78 34.16 8.54
N GLN A 40 13.94 34.32 9.58
CA GLN A 40 13.36 33.16 10.28
C GLN A 40 12.52 32.28 9.34
N LEU A 41 11.73 32.91 8.45
CA LEU A 41 10.94 32.17 7.45
C LEU A 41 11.83 31.42 6.47
N GLN A 42 12.92 32.05 5.99
CA GLN A 42 13.86 31.37 5.09
C GLN A 42 14.54 30.18 5.76
N ASP A 43 14.94 30.30 7.03
CA ASP A 43 15.56 29.19 7.76
C ASP A 43 14.56 28.06 7.97
N ARG A 44 13.28 28.39 8.25
CA ARG A 44 12.22 27.37 8.37
C ARG A 44 11.93 26.65 7.06
N ILE A 45 11.93 27.37 5.93
CA ILE A 45 11.78 26.75 4.60
C ILE A 45 12.92 25.76 4.35
N ARG A 46 14.17 26.16 4.63
CA ARG A 46 15.33 25.25 4.45
C ARG A 46 15.25 24.01 5.32
N GLU A 47 14.73 24.14 6.54
CA GLU A 47 14.52 23.01 7.45
C GLU A 47 13.47 22.06 6.89
N ILE A 48 12.32 22.58 6.43
CA ILE A 48 11.24 21.79 5.82
C ILE A 48 11.75 21.06 4.55
N ASP A 49 12.51 21.75 3.71
CA ASP A 49 13.08 21.13 2.49
C ASP A 49 14.00 19.96 2.83
N ARG A 50 14.80 20.07 3.90
CA ARG A 50 15.66 18.98 4.37
C ARG A 50 14.86 17.81 4.92
N GLU A 51 13.86 18.08 5.77
CA GLU A 51 12.98 17.04 6.31
C GLU A 51 12.21 16.33 5.19
N MET A 52 11.73 17.07 4.19
CA MET A 52 11.05 16.52 3.04
C MET A 52 11.98 15.64 2.19
N ALA A 53 13.21 16.06 1.95
CA ALA A 53 14.20 15.27 1.22
C ALA A 53 14.53 13.96 1.95
N GLN A 54 14.75 14.00 3.27
CA GLN A 54 15.01 12.82 4.09
C GLN A 54 13.81 11.86 4.12
N THR A 55 12.60 12.40 4.25
CA THR A 55 11.37 11.60 4.26
C THR A 55 11.16 10.91 2.91
N ASN A 56 11.37 11.62 1.80
CA ASN A 56 11.29 11.05 0.46
C ASN A 56 12.34 9.95 0.23
N GLU A 57 13.57 10.15 0.69
CA GLU A 57 14.60 9.11 0.60
C GLU A 57 14.23 7.85 1.39
N CYS A 58 13.74 8.03 2.63
CA CYS A 58 13.26 6.93 3.46
C CYS A 58 12.10 6.19 2.81
N LEU A 59 11.12 6.92 2.27
CA LEU A 59 9.96 6.35 1.58
C LEU A 59 10.39 5.53 0.35
N ASN A 60 11.29 6.08 -0.46
CA ASN A 60 11.81 5.38 -1.63
C ASN A 60 12.52 4.07 -1.26
N LYS A 61 13.33 4.08 -0.19
CA LYS A 61 13.97 2.85 0.33
C LYS A 61 12.92 1.81 0.75
N LYS A 62 11.87 2.22 1.47
CA LYS A 62 10.78 1.32 1.88
C LYS A 62 10.01 0.75 0.70
N VAL A 63 9.71 1.56 -0.31
CA VAL A 63 9.07 1.09 -1.55
C VAL A 63 9.95 0.05 -2.27
N GLN A 64 11.26 0.28 -2.34
CA GLN A 64 12.18 -0.69 -2.94
C GLN A 64 12.26 -1.99 -2.15
N GLU A 65 12.33 -1.94 -0.80
CA GLU A 65 12.29 -3.12 0.06
C GLU A 65 11.02 -3.94 -0.16
N LEU A 66 9.84 -3.28 -0.18
CA LEU A 66 8.56 -3.94 -0.43
C LEU A 66 8.50 -4.58 -1.82
N ASN A 67 8.96 -3.88 -2.85
CA ASN A 67 9.00 -4.42 -4.22
C ASN A 67 9.95 -5.63 -4.32
N ASN A 68 11.08 -5.61 -3.63
CA ASN A 68 12.00 -6.74 -3.60
C ASN A 68 11.38 -7.94 -2.89
N LEU A 69 10.74 -7.72 -1.74
CA LEU A 69 10.05 -8.77 -1.00
C LEU A 69 8.91 -9.39 -1.82
N THR A 70 8.11 -8.57 -2.46
CA THR A 70 7.00 -9.02 -3.32
C THR A 70 7.52 -9.88 -4.48
N ARG A 71 8.59 -9.44 -5.15
CA ARG A 71 9.22 -10.22 -6.23
C ARG A 71 9.78 -11.56 -5.71
N TYR A 72 10.40 -11.55 -4.53
CA TYR A 72 10.92 -12.77 -3.91
C TYR A 72 9.81 -13.77 -3.59
N LEU A 73 8.71 -13.31 -2.96
CA LEU A 73 7.56 -14.15 -2.65
C LEU A 73 6.90 -14.72 -3.92
N ASN A 74 6.73 -13.90 -4.95
CA ASN A 74 6.20 -14.36 -6.24
C ASN A 74 7.11 -15.41 -6.89
N SER A 75 8.45 -15.21 -6.82
CA SER A 75 9.40 -16.20 -7.35
C SER A 75 9.30 -17.54 -6.63
N ILE A 76 9.09 -17.54 -5.31
CA ILE A 76 8.85 -18.76 -4.54
C ILE A 76 7.57 -19.43 -5.01
N LEU A 77 6.45 -18.71 -5.06
CA LEU A 77 5.16 -19.23 -5.50
C LEU A 77 5.22 -19.82 -6.91
N GLU A 78 5.94 -19.16 -7.84
CA GLU A 78 6.11 -19.63 -9.21
C GLU A 78 7.03 -20.86 -9.34
N SER A 79 7.95 -21.05 -8.40
CA SER A 79 8.88 -22.19 -8.39
C SER A 79 8.29 -23.46 -7.72
N MET A 80 7.17 -23.32 -7.01
CA MET A 80 6.53 -24.47 -6.34
C MET A 80 5.92 -25.43 -7.36
N TYR A 81 6.08 -26.72 -7.13
CA TYR A 81 5.42 -27.78 -7.92
C TYR A 81 3.94 -27.94 -7.58
N CYS A 82 3.50 -27.42 -6.44
CA CYS A 82 2.12 -27.44 -6.01
C CYS A 82 1.35 -26.27 -6.61
N GLY A 83 0.11 -26.50 -7.05
CA GLY A 83 -0.84 -25.46 -7.38
C GLY A 83 -1.22 -24.68 -6.13
N VAL A 84 -1.29 -23.35 -6.25
CA VAL A 84 -1.74 -22.45 -5.18
C VAL A 84 -2.85 -21.57 -5.72
N VAL A 85 -3.99 -21.57 -5.01
CA VAL A 85 -5.14 -20.70 -5.25
C VAL A 85 -5.50 -20.01 -3.94
N ALA A 86 -5.51 -18.68 -3.91
CA ALA A 86 -6.00 -17.92 -2.77
C ALA A 86 -7.22 -17.09 -3.16
N ILE A 87 -8.19 -17.01 -2.26
CA ILE A 87 -9.40 -16.19 -2.42
C ILE A 87 -9.60 -15.28 -1.20
N ASP A 88 -10.19 -14.12 -1.44
CA ASP A 88 -10.63 -13.21 -0.39
C ASP A 88 -11.94 -13.68 0.26
N ILE A 89 -12.43 -12.92 1.26
CA ILE A 89 -13.70 -13.23 1.95
C ILE A 89 -14.94 -13.12 1.05
N GLN A 90 -14.85 -12.44 -0.09
CA GLN A 90 -15.90 -12.35 -1.11
C GLN A 90 -15.81 -13.49 -2.13
N GLY A 91 -14.81 -14.35 -2.01
CA GLY A 91 -14.54 -15.45 -2.94
C GLY A 91 -13.88 -15.00 -4.24
N ARG A 92 -13.23 -13.83 -4.29
CA ARG A 92 -12.45 -13.36 -5.45
C ARG A 92 -11.06 -13.97 -5.40
N ILE A 93 -10.60 -14.46 -6.54
CA ILE A 93 -9.27 -15.07 -6.67
C ILE A 93 -8.21 -13.97 -6.62
N GLU A 94 -7.36 -13.98 -5.60
CA GLU A 94 -6.25 -13.05 -5.40
C GLU A 94 -4.91 -13.62 -5.87
N ALA A 95 -4.72 -14.93 -5.76
CA ALA A 95 -3.50 -15.60 -6.20
C ALA A 95 -3.83 -16.88 -6.96
N PHE A 96 -3.06 -17.12 -8.03
CA PHE A 96 -3.15 -18.29 -8.87
C PHE A 96 -1.77 -18.52 -9.50
N ASN A 97 -0.99 -19.49 -9.00
CA ASN A 97 0.39 -19.66 -9.45
C ASN A 97 0.51 -20.49 -10.74
N ARG A 98 1.71 -20.53 -11.30
CA ARG A 98 2.00 -21.22 -12.55
C ARG A 98 1.71 -22.73 -12.49
N SER A 99 1.90 -23.37 -11.35
CA SER A 99 1.59 -24.78 -11.18
C SER A 99 0.08 -25.02 -11.17
N ALA A 100 -0.71 -24.12 -10.56
CA ALA A 100 -2.17 -24.17 -10.69
C ALA A 100 -2.62 -24.03 -12.16
N GLU A 101 -2.00 -23.11 -12.95
CA GLU A 101 -2.30 -23.01 -14.38
C GLU A 101 -2.08 -24.33 -15.14
N LYS A 102 -0.99 -25.04 -14.80
CA LYS A 102 -0.64 -26.31 -15.46
C LYS A 102 -1.57 -27.46 -15.05
N ILE A 103 -1.90 -27.54 -13.76
CA ILE A 103 -2.73 -28.63 -13.21
C ILE A 103 -4.20 -28.46 -13.64
N LEU A 104 -4.69 -27.20 -13.63
CA LEU A 104 -6.11 -26.90 -13.90
C LEU A 104 -6.39 -26.50 -15.35
N HIS A 105 -5.35 -26.38 -16.20
CA HIS A 105 -5.43 -25.96 -17.61
C HIS A 105 -6.08 -24.56 -17.80
N ILE A 106 -5.99 -23.70 -16.79
CA ILE A 106 -6.57 -22.34 -16.80
C ILE A 106 -5.47 -21.29 -16.60
N LYS A 107 -5.53 -20.18 -17.32
CA LYS A 107 -4.55 -19.10 -17.17
C LYS A 107 -4.92 -18.17 -16.00
N ALA A 108 -3.94 -17.78 -15.19
CA ALA A 108 -4.12 -16.84 -14.07
C ALA A 108 -4.79 -15.54 -14.51
N ARG A 109 -4.41 -14.97 -15.67
CA ARG A 109 -5.01 -13.76 -16.23
C ARG A 109 -6.51 -13.84 -16.46
N ASP A 110 -7.03 -15.07 -16.65
CA ASP A 110 -8.43 -15.29 -16.96
C ASP A 110 -9.30 -15.46 -15.71
N VAL A 111 -8.67 -15.68 -14.53
CA VAL A 111 -9.36 -15.97 -13.26
C VAL A 111 -9.07 -14.97 -12.15
N ILE A 112 -7.90 -14.35 -12.11
CA ILE A 112 -7.55 -13.35 -11.08
C ILE A 112 -8.55 -12.20 -11.05
N GLY A 113 -9.00 -11.82 -9.85
CA GLY A 113 -10.01 -10.80 -9.60
C GLY A 113 -11.46 -11.24 -9.82
N LYS A 114 -11.69 -12.41 -10.41
CA LYS A 114 -13.03 -12.99 -10.61
C LYS A 114 -13.45 -13.82 -9.40
N ASN A 115 -14.77 -13.97 -9.23
CA ASN A 115 -15.29 -14.86 -8.20
C ASN A 115 -15.03 -16.31 -8.56
N VAL A 116 -14.54 -17.10 -7.61
CA VAL A 116 -14.15 -18.50 -7.77
C VAL A 116 -15.29 -19.38 -8.32
N ARG A 117 -16.55 -19.08 -7.94
CA ARG A 117 -17.74 -19.78 -8.43
C ARG A 117 -17.96 -19.63 -9.93
N VAL A 118 -17.53 -18.51 -10.50
CA VAL A 118 -17.65 -18.21 -11.94
C VAL A 118 -16.38 -18.66 -12.68
N ALA A 119 -15.22 -18.33 -12.10
CA ALA A 119 -13.93 -18.54 -12.75
C ALA A 119 -13.55 -20.03 -12.87
N LEU A 120 -13.95 -20.85 -11.90
CA LEU A 120 -13.59 -22.28 -11.83
C LEU A 120 -14.82 -23.21 -11.94
N THR A 121 -15.93 -22.72 -12.49
CA THR A 121 -17.16 -23.50 -12.69
C THR A 121 -16.93 -24.72 -13.58
N GLN A 122 -16.05 -24.59 -14.55
CA GLN A 122 -15.72 -25.65 -15.52
C GLN A 122 -14.89 -26.80 -14.93
N ILE A 123 -14.40 -26.67 -13.68
CA ILE A 123 -13.73 -27.76 -12.97
C ILE A 123 -14.69 -28.34 -11.95
N ASN A 124 -15.15 -29.54 -12.22
CA ASN A 124 -16.17 -30.19 -11.41
C ASN A 124 -15.72 -30.36 -9.95
N GLY A 125 -16.50 -29.78 -9.02
CA GLY A 125 -16.27 -29.89 -7.57
C GLY A 125 -15.11 -29.08 -6.99
N PHE A 126 -14.28 -28.43 -7.81
CA PHE A 126 -13.11 -27.69 -7.30
C PHE A 126 -13.52 -26.46 -6.49
N HIS A 127 -14.35 -25.58 -7.05
CA HIS A 127 -14.78 -24.34 -6.40
C HIS A 127 -15.68 -24.57 -5.18
N ASN A 128 -16.43 -25.68 -5.13
CA ASN A 128 -17.36 -25.96 -4.02
C ASN A 128 -16.60 -26.09 -2.70
N LEU A 129 -15.51 -26.82 -2.68
CA LEU A 129 -14.71 -27.02 -1.47
C LEU A 129 -14.14 -25.71 -0.92
N LEU A 130 -13.67 -24.81 -1.79
CA LEU A 130 -13.18 -23.49 -1.41
C LEU A 130 -14.28 -22.67 -0.74
N VAL A 131 -15.46 -22.64 -1.37
CA VAL A 131 -16.62 -21.87 -0.87
C VAL A 131 -17.15 -22.43 0.45
N GLU A 132 -17.27 -23.75 0.56
CA GLU A 132 -17.69 -24.42 1.79
C GLU A 132 -16.71 -24.21 2.94
N SER A 133 -15.41 -24.34 2.67
CA SER A 133 -14.35 -24.10 3.65
C SER A 133 -14.34 -22.66 4.15
N LEU A 134 -14.53 -21.68 3.24
CA LEU A 134 -14.63 -20.29 3.59
C LEU A 134 -15.87 -20.00 4.47
N ALA A 135 -17.02 -20.53 4.09
CA ALA A 135 -18.27 -20.34 4.85
C ALA A 135 -18.21 -21.02 6.22
N ALA A 136 -17.65 -22.21 6.30
CA ALA A 136 -17.47 -22.96 7.54
C ALA A 136 -16.30 -22.48 8.40
N ARG A 137 -15.41 -21.62 7.85
CA ARG A 137 -14.13 -21.22 8.45
C ARG A 137 -13.30 -22.42 8.93
N LYS A 138 -13.25 -23.46 8.11
CA LYS A 138 -12.64 -24.73 8.47
C LYS A 138 -11.47 -25.05 7.55
N ASN A 139 -10.33 -25.41 8.14
CA ASN A 139 -9.20 -25.95 7.41
C ASN A 139 -9.50 -27.38 6.94
N VAL A 140 -8.94 -27.73 5.78
CA VAL A 140 -8.96 -29.08 5.23
C VAL A 140 -7.51 -29.53 5.04
N ILE A 141 -7.18 -30.75 5.42
CA ILE A 141 -5.81 -31.25 5.35
C ILE A 141 -5.79 -32.55 4.56
N ASN A 142 -4.89 -32.65 3.57
CA ASN A 142 -4.59 -33.86 2.79
C ASN A 142 -5.83 -34.54 2.19
N LEU A 143 -6.77 -33.76 1.69
CA LEU A 143 -7.94 -34.28 1.01
C LEU A 143 -7.55 -34.76 -0.40
N LYS A 144 -7.75 -36.04 -0.65
CA LYS A 144 -7.52 -36.64 -1.97
C LYS A 144 -8.83 -36.70 -2.72
N ARG A 145 -8.84 -36.15 -3.95
CA ARG A 145 -10.03 -36.10 -4.80
C ARG A 145 -9.68 -36.16 -6.28
N LEU A 146 -10.61 -36.67 -7.05
CA LEU A 146 -10.59 -36.59 -8.51
C LEU A 146 -11.27 -35.30 -8.92
N ILE A 147 -10.65 -34.54 -9.82
CA ILE A 147 -11.23 -33.39 -10.50
C ILE A 147 -11.33 -33.66 -11.98
N GLU A 148 -12.39 -33.19 -12.61
CA GLU A 148 -12.59 -33.27 -14.06
C GLU A 148 -12.39 -31.89 -14.66
N LEU A 149 -11.51 -31.81 -15.65
CA LEU A 149 -11.20 -30.57 -16.35
C LEU A 149 -12.16 -30.36 -17.53
N GLU A 150 -12.21 -29.13 -18.06
CA GLU A 150 -13.10 -28.78 -19.18
C GLU A 150 -12.79 -29.58 -20.46
N ASP A 151 -11.54 -29.95 -20.68
CA ASP A 151 -11.07 -30.74 -21.81
C ASP A 151 -11.39 -32.26 -21.70
N GLY A 152 -12.04 -32.65 -20.61
CA GLY A 152 -12.38 -34.06 -20.32
C GLY A 152 -11.25 -34.84 -19.65
N ASP A 153 -10.10 -34.22 -19.39
CA ASP A 153 -9.03 -34.83 -18.63
C ASP A 153 -9.38 -34.90 -17.13
N SER A 154 -8.90 -35.91 -16.45
CA SER A 154 -9.14 -36.09 -15.02
C SER A 154 -7.83 -36.09 -14.27
N ARG A 155 -7.77 -35.34 -13.18
CA ARG A 155 -6.60 -35.23 -12.32
C ARG A 155 -6.91 -35.74 -10.91
N TYR A 156 -6.03 -36.55 -10.39
CA TYR A 156 -6.10 -37.00 -9.00
C TYR A 156 -5.23 -36.09 -8.16
N ILE A 157 -5.87 -35.21 -7.39
CA ILE A 157 -5.17 -34.21 -6.59
C ILE A 157 -5.27 -34.48 -5.10
N GLU A 158 -4.20 -34.16 -4.38
CA GLU A 158 -4.20 -34.01 -2.92
C GLU A 158 -4.15 -32.55 -2.59
N SER A 159 -5.11 -32.04 -1.81
CA SER A 159 -5.22 -30.65 -1.48
C SER A 159 -5.35 -30.38 0.02
N SER A 160 -4.87 -29.24 0.44
CA SER A 160 -5.03 -28.69 1.78
C SER A 160 -5.49 -27.24 1.69
N ILE A 161 -6.48 -26.88 2.52
CA ILE A 161 -7.03 -25.55 2.62
C ILE A 161 -6.72 -24.98 3.99
N SER A 162 -6.23 -23.75 4.02
CA SER A 162 -5.98 -22.99 5.24
C SER A 162 -6.70 -21.64 5.19
N ILE A 163 -7.39 -21.31 6.27
CA ILE A 163 -8.03 -20.01 6.45
C ILE A 163 -6.95 -18.97 6.79
N LEU A 164 -6.99 -17.85 6.10
CA LEU A 164 -6.09 -16.72 6.30
C LEU A 164 -6.69 -15.74 7.31
N HIS A 165 -5.84 -15.27 8.22
CA HIS A 165 -6.24 -14.31 9.25
C HIS A 165 -5.35 -13.08 9.22
N ASP A 166 -5.92 -11.93 9.51
CA ASP A 166 -5.18 -10.69 9.78
C ASP A 166 -4.61 -10.71 11.21
N LYS A 167 -3.81 -9.70 11.54
CA LYS A 167 -3.19 -9.51 12.87
C LYS A 167 -4.22 -9.49 14.01
N ASP A 168 -5.42 -9.03 13.74
CA ASP A 168 -6.53 -8.96 14.69
C ASP A 168 -7.34 -10.27 14.79
N GLY A 169 -6.90 -11.35 14.10
CA GLY A 169 -7.59 -12.63 14.07
C GLY A 169 -8.81 -12.68 13.16
N SER A 170 -9.13 -11.61 12.44
CA SER A 170 -10.22 -11.58 11.48
C SER A 170 -9.88 -12.40 10.26
N THR A 171 -10.82 -13.18 9.74
CA THR A 171 -10.63 -13.95 8.49
C THR A 171 -10.53 -12.98 7.32
N THR A 172 -9.45 -13.09 6.54
CA THR A 172 -9.21 -12.30 5.32
C THR A 172 -9.47 -13.07 4.04
N GLY A 173 -9.46 -14.40 4.12
CA GLY A 173 -9.66 -15.27 2.97
C GLY A 173 -9.25 -16.70 3.29
N LEU A 174 -8.93 -17.46 2.25
CA LEU A 174 -8.32 -18.77 2.37
C LEU A 174 -7.30 -19.04 1.25
N VAL A 175 -6.44 -20.01 1.47
CA VAL A 175 -5.53 -20.54 0.47
C VAL A 175 -5.71 -22.05 0.36
N GLU A 176 -5.83 -22.54 -0.87
CA GLU A 176 -5.74 -23.96 -1.21
C GLU A 176 -4.38 -24.23 -1.86
N ILE A 177 -3.69 -25.23 -1.34
CA ILE A 177 -2.47 -25.79 -1.93
C ILE A 177 -2.80 -27.21 -2.37
N PHE A 178 -2.51 -27.55 -3.63
CA PHE A 178 -2.82 -28.85 -4.17
C PHE A 178 -1.69 -29.39 -5.06
N GLN A 179 -1.55 -30.69 -5.08
CA GLN A 179 -0.56 -31.42 -5.86
C GLN A 179 -1.24 -32.43 -6.74
N ASP A 180 -0.80 -32.57 -8.00
CA ASP A 180 -1.22 -33.61 -8.90
C ASP A 180 -0.48 -34.93 -8.55
N LEU A 181 -1.24 -35.95 -8.27
CA LEU A 181 -0.75 -37.28 -7.95
C LEU A 181 -1.05 -38.30 -9.07
N SER A 182 -1.47 -37.87 -10.24
CA SER A 182 -1.90 -38.76 -11.34
C SER A 182 -0.78 -39.71 -11.76
N GLU A 183 0.45 -39.19 -11.95
CA GLU A 183 1.62 -40.02 -12.32
C GLU A 183 2.00 -41.07 -11.26
N ILE A 184 1.83 -40.73 -9.97
CA ILE A 184 2.17 -41.66 -8.87
C ILE A 184 1.19 -42.84 -8.80
N ARG A 185 -0.02 -42.67 -9.30
CA ARG A 185 -1.06 -43.69 -9.29
C ARG A 185 -0.89 -44.70 -10.42
N GLU A 186 -0.36 -44.29 -11.56
CA GLU A 186 -0.12 -45.17 -12.70
C GLU A 186 1.03 -46.18 -12.47
N LEU A 187 1.88 -45.93 -11.48
CA LEU A 187 3.03 -46.77 -11.13
C LEU A 187 2.73 -47.86 -10.06
N LYS A 188 1.48 -47.98 -9.61
CA LYS A 188 1.02 -49.01 -8.64
C LYS A 188 0.00 -49.95 -9.29
#